data_f5770a4cee9cad44f0c684e9e3384d8a
#
_entry.id   f5770a4cee9cad44f0c684e9e3384d8a
#
_cell.length_a   1.000
_cell.length_b   1.000
_cell.length_c   1.000
_cell.angle_alpha   90.00
_cell.angle_beta   90.00
_cell.angle_gamma   90.00
#
_symmetry.space_group_name_H-M   'P 1'
#
loop_
_entity.id
_entity.type
_entity.pdbx_description
1 polymer ?
#
loop_
_entity_poly.entity_id
_entity_poly.type
_entity_poly.pdbx_seq_one_letter_code
_entity_poly.pdbx_strand_id
1 'polypeptide(L)'
;MIVLELAFDDHPARLAARPAHRQRLAELHEKGVLVMAGPWADDRGALLVFDVDRSEVDRLMAEDPYYTTEGVRVVSLREWRPIVP
;
A
#
# COMPACT_ATOMS: atom_id res chain seq x y z
N MET A 1 -2.73 -14.11 -1.56
CA MET A 1 -2.40 -12.76 -1.08
C MET A 1 -2.63 -11.73 -2.17
N ILE A 2 -2.88 -10.50 -1.80
CA ILE A 2 -3.04 -9.41 -2.76
C ILE A 2 -1.81 -8.51 -2.68
N VAL A 3 -1.21 -8.23 -3.83
CA VAL A 3 0.00 -7.39 -3.92
C VAL A 3 -0.37 -6.09 -4.63
N LEU A 4 -0.14 -4.99 -3.94
CA LEU A 4 -0.35 -3.64 -4.44
C LEU A 4 1.00 -3.01 -4.74
N GLU A 5 1.19 -2.55 -5.96
CA GLU A 5 2.38 -1.79 -6.34
C GLU A 5 2.01 -0.34 -6.63
N LEU A 6 2.77 0.57 -6.04
CA LEU A 6 2.59 2.01 -6.22
C LEU A 6 3.80 2.62 -6.91
N ALA A 7 3.57 3.70 -7.64
CA ALA A 7 4.62 4.57 -8.15
C ALA A 7 4.46 5.96 -7.55
N PHE A 8 5.58 6.61 -7.29
CA PHE A 8 5.62 7.93 -6.66
C PHE A 8 6.37 8.94 -7.53
N ASP A 9 5.93 10.19 -7.46
CA ASP A 9 6.71 11.34 -7.92
C ASP A 9 7.08 12.24 -6.71
N ASP A 10 7.70 13.38 -6.98
CA ASP A 10 8.20 14.26 -5.92
C ASP A 10 7.15 15.25 -5.40
N HIS A 11 5.86 15.04 -5.67
CA HIS A 11 4.83 15.96 -5.23
C HIS A 11 4.78 16.07 -3.70
N PRO A 12 4.78 17.29 -3.14
CA PRO A 12 4.82 17.46 -1.67
C PRO A 12 3.58 16.94 -0.95
N ALA A 13 2.42 16.84 -1.63
CA ALA A 13 1.21 16.29 -1.05
C ALA A 13 1.40 14.83 -0.61
N ARG A 14 2.15 14.04 -1.37
CA ARG A 14 2.48 12.66 -1.02
C ARG A 14 3.24 12.60 0.31
N LEU A 15 4.26 13.43 0.45
CA LEU A 15 5.08 13.46 1.66
C LEU A 15 4.28 13.93 2.87
N ALA A 16 3.37 14.89 2.69
CA ALA A 16 2.50 15.36 3.76
C ALA A 16 1.51 14.29 4.22
N ALA A 17 1.02 13.45 3.30
CA ALA A 17 0.06 12.40 3.61
C ALA A 17 0.71 11.13 4.20
N ARG A 18 2.04 10.98 4.08
CA ARG A 18 2.75 9.75 4.42
C ARG A 18 2.67 9.35 5.90
N PRO A 19 2.80 10.25 6.89
CA PRO A 19 2.78 9.83 8.30
C PRO A 19 1.47 9.16 8.70
N ALA A 20 0.33 9.72 8.33
CA ALA A 20 -0.98 9.12 8.63
C ALA A 20 -1.16 7.76 7.92
N HIS A 21 -0.70 7.66 6.68
CA HIS A 21 -0.73 6.42 5.92
C HIS A 21 0.11 5.32 6.61
N ARG A 22 1.32 5.64 7.03
CA ARG A 22 2.21 4.69 7.72
C ARG A 22 1.65 4.22 9.04
N GLN A 23 0.97 5.09 9.79
CA GLN A 23 0.31 4.70 11.02
C GLN A 23 -0.83 3.72 10.73
N ARG A 24 -1.64 3.97 9.70
CA ARG A 24 -2.71 3.06 9.29
C ARG A 24 -2.14 1.70 8.88
N LEU A 25 -1.02 1.68 8.14
CA LEU A 25 -0.36 0.43 7.76
C LEU A 25 0.11 -0.37 8.97
N ALA A 26 0.66 0.30 9.98
CA ALA A 26 1.07 -0.36 11.23
C ALA A 26 -0.11 -1.02 11.94
N GLU A 27 -1.26 -0.35 11.98
CA GLU A 27 -2.49 -0.90 12.58
C GLU A 27 -2.98 -2.14 11.81
N LEU A 28 -2.95 -2.08 10.47
CA LEU A 28 -3.34 -3.22 9.64
C LEU A 28 -2.38 -4.40 9.82
N HIS A 29 -1.10 -4.13 10.00
CA HIS A 29 -0.11 -5.17 10.28
C HIS A 29 -0.38 -5.86 11.62
N GLU A 30 -0.69 -5.10 12.66
CA GLU A 30 -1.05 -5.67 13.97
C GLU A 30 -2.28 -6.57 13.90
N LYS A 31 -3.22 -6.26 13.02
CA LYS A 31 -4.44 -7.06 12.82
C LYS A 31 -4.23 -8.28 11.92
N GLY A 32 -3.03 -8.47 11.37
CA GLY A 32 -2.75 -9.56 10.45
C GLY A 32 -3.29 -9.36 9.04
N VAL A 33 -3.81 -8.18 8.72
CA VAL A 33 -4.35 -7.84 7.40
C VAL A 33 -3.24 -7.52 6.41
N LEU A 34 -2.23 -6.77 6.85
CA LEU A 34 -1.06 -6.41 6.08
C LEU A 34 0.12 -7.26 6.52
N VAL A 35 0.72 -8.00 5.59
CA VAL A 35 1.87 -8.88 5.88
C VAL A 35 3.14 -8.04 5.98
N MET A 36 3.38 -7.22 4.97
CA MET A 36 4.53 -6.32 4.90
C MET A 36 4.24 -5.21 3.89
N ALA A 37 4.92 -4.08 4.05
CA ALA A 37 4.82 -2.95 3.15
C ALA A 37 6.07 -2.09 3.28
N GLY A 38 6.48 -1.46 2.18
CA GLY A 38 7.61 -0.53 2.21
C GLY A 38 7.91 0.05 0.85
N PRO A 39 8.65 1.16 0.83
CA PRO A 39 9.07 1.79 -0.41
C PRO A 39 10.25 1.06 -1.04
N TRP A 40 10.39 1.22 -2.35
CA TRP A 40 11.65 0.86 -3.02
C TRP A 40 12.79 1.71 -2.45
N ALA A 41 14.02 1.21 -2.59
CA ALA A 41 15.21 1.90 -2.04
C ALA A 41 15.38 3.33 -2.58
N ASP A 42 14.90 3.62 -3.79
CA ASP A 42 14.97 4.94 -4.41
C ASP A 42 13.75 5.84 -4.09
N ASP A 43 12.81 5.36 -3.28
CA ASP A 43 11.56 6.04 -2.93
C ASP A 43 10.68 6.40 -4.14
N ARG A 44 10.81 5.65 -5.25
CA ARG A 44 10.03 5.87 -6.48
C ARG A 44 8.74 5.06 -6.54
N GLY A 45 8.45 4.33 -5.50
CA GLY A 45 7.26 3.50 -5.40
C GLY A 45 7.31 2.65 -4.16
N ALA A 46 6.34 1.76 -4.02
CA ALA A 46 6.21 0.89 -2.87
C ALA A 46 5.54 -0.42 -3.25
N LEU A 47 5.74 -1.41 -2.39
CA LEU A 47 5.06 -2.69 -2.47
C LEU A 47 4.35 -2.96 -1.16
N LEU A 48 3.08 -3.39 -1.24
CA LEU A 48 2.27 -3.75 -0.08
C LEU A 48 1.70 -5.15 -0.32
N VAL A 49 1.77 -6.01 0.69
CA VAL A 49 1.28 -7.38 0.60
C VAL A 49 0.20 -7.59 1.66
N PHE A 50 -1.02 -7.90 1.21
CA PHE A 50 -2.19 -8.08 2.07
C PHE A 50 -2.57 -9.55 2.14
N ASP A 51 -2.94 -10.03 3.34
CA ASP A 51 -3.46 -11.38 3.57
C ASP A 51 -4.98 -11.33 3.81
N VAL A 52 -5.69 -10.74 2.87
CA VAL A 52 -7.15 -10.68 2.82
C VAL A 52 -7.57 -10.76 1.36
N ASP A 53 -8.87 -10.90 1.09
CA ASP A 53 -9.33 -10.99 -0.28
C ASP A 53 -9.35 -9.62 -0.99
N ARG A 54 -9.56 -9.63 -2.30
CA ARG A 54 -9.53 -8.45 -3.15
C ARG A 54 -10.57 -7.41 -2.73
N SER A 55 -11.76 -7.84 -2.35
CA SER A 55 -12.83 -6.92 -1.97
C SER A 55 -12.47 -6.15 -0.69
N GLU A 56 -11.81 -6.80 0.25
CA GLU A 56 -11.33 -6.15 1.48
C GLU A 56 -10.23 -5.14 1.17
N VAL A 57 -9.29 -5.48 0.28
CA VAL A 57 -8.24 -4.53 -0.13
C VAL A 57 -8.86 -3.31 -0.82
N ASP A 58 -9.83 -3.51 -1.70
CA ASP A 58 -10.53 -2.40 -2.35
C ASP A 58 -11.18 -1.46 -1.33
N ARG A 59 -11.78 -2.02 -0.28
CA ARG A 59 -12.39 -1.24 0.80
C ARG A 59 -11.32 -0.45 1.58
N LEU A 60 -10.22 -1.09 1.93
CA LEU A 60 -9.12 -0.44 2.66
C LEU A 60 -8.50 0.70 1.85
N MET A 61 -8.33 0.51 0.55
CA MET A 61 -7.80 1.56 -0.33
C MET A 61 -8.78 2.73 -0.44
N ALA A 62 -10.09 2.47 -0.48
CA ALA A 62 -11.10 3.53 -0.53
C ALA A 62 -11.14 4.36 0.76
N GLU A 63 -10.78 3.75 1.90
CA GLU A 63 -10.77 4.42 3.20
C GLU A 63 -9.50 5.24 3.47
N ASP A 64 -8.41 4.96 2.75
CA ASP A 64 -7.13 5.64 2.94
C ASP A 64 -6.91 6.67 1.83
N PRO A 65 -6.95 7.97 2.13
CA PRO A 65 -6.79 9.01 1.11
C PRO A 65 -5.40 9.04 0.46
N TYR A 66 -4.42 8.33 1.03
CA TYR A 66 -3.07 8.29 0.46
C TYR A 66 -3.08 7.81 -1.00
N TYR A 67 -3.90 6.81 -1.32
CA TYR A 67 -3.90 6.20 -2.65
C TYR A 67 -4.46 7.08 -3.75
N THR A 68 -5.19 8.15 -3.40
CA THR A 68 -5.70 9.15 -4.34
C THR A 68 -5.01 10.51 -4.20
N THR A 69 -3.96 10.57 -3.39
CA THR A 69 -3.15 11.78 -3.20
C THR A 69 -2.29 12.04 -4.44
N GLU A 70 -2.14 13.30 -4.82
CA GLU A 70 -1.21 13.67 -5.89
C GLU A 70 0.20 13.20 -5.55
N GLY A 71 0.88 12.63 -6.54
CA GLY A 71 2.19 12.03 -6.38
C GLY A 71 2.16 10.54 -6.12
N VAL A 72 0.98 9.95 -5.92
CA VAL A 72 0.78 8.51 -5.73
C VAL A 72 -0.02 7.95 -6.89
N ARG A 73 0.48 6.89 -7.51
CA ARG A 73 -0.21 6.19 -8.60
C ARG A 73 -0.23 4.69 -8.33
N VAL A 74 -1.39 4.07 -8.49
CA VAL A 74 -1.50 2.61 -8.43
C VAL A 74 -1.01 2.04 -9.76
N VAL A 75 0.06 1.25 -9.70
CA VAL A 75 0.62 0.56 -10.86
C VAL A 75 -0.12 -0.73 -11.13
N SER A 76 -0.30 -1.54 -10.09
CA SER A 76 -0.98 -2.83 -10.21
C SER A 76 -1.55 -3.27 -8.88
N LEU A 77 -2.59 -4.07 -8.96
CA LEU A 77 -3.22 -4.72 -7.81
C LEU A 77 -3.58 -6.13 -8.27
N ARG A 78 -2.82 -7.13 -7.77
CA ARG A 78 -2.89 -8.50 -8.30
C ARG A 78 -2.97 -9.51 -7.18
N GLU A 79 -3.69 -10.61 -7.43
CA GLU A 79 -3.61 -11.79 -6.60
C GLU A 79 -2.26 -12.49 -6.80
N TRP A 80 -1.60 -12.83 -5.70
CA TRP A 80 -0.32 -13.50 -5.69
C TRP A 80 -0.41 -14.77 -4.86
N ARG A 81 0.12 -15.85 -5.37
CA ARG A 81 0.14 -17.16 -4.71
C ARG A 81 1.56 -17.54 -4.40
N PRO A 82 2.11 -17.11 -3.24
CA PRO A 82 3.46 -17.50 -2.87
C PRO A 82 3.51 -19.03 -2.66
N ILE A 83 4.56 -19.65 -3.19
CA ILE A 83 4.78 -21.08 -3.02
C ILE A 83 5.84 -21.37 -1.97
N VAL A 84 6.57 -20.34 -1.55
CA VAL A 84 7.54 -20.38 -0.46
C VAL A 84 7.24 -19.17 0.43
N PRO A 85 6.83 -19.37 1.70
CA PRO A 85 6.49 -18.26 2.60
C PRO A 85 7.72 -17.52 3.13
#